data_3a939a6a3ddb119dedaebdb4b80ee615
#
_entry.id   3a939a6a3ddb119dedaebdb4b80ee615
#
_cell.length_a   1.000
_cell.length_b   1.000
_cell.length_c   1.000
_cell.angle_alpha   90.00
_cell.angle_beta   90.00
_cell.angle_gamma   90.00
#
_symmetry.space_group_name_H-M   'P 1'
#
loop_
_entity.id
_entity.type
_entity.pdbx_description
1 polymer ?
#
loop_
_entity_poly.entity_id
_entity_poly.type
_entity_poly.pdbx_seq_one_letter_code
_entity_poly.pdbx_strand_id
1 'polypeptide(L)'
;MSTATNSPANAGRSTRLPRSARRLQLLEAASEIFVERGYHSAGMDEIAIHAGVSKPVLYQHFPSKLDLYLAVVDSHAEKLVSDVNTALLTTTDNKQRVRAAVKAFFDFIDEDNSGYRLIFSSDAMDPAVIRRIESATEGCVDAVYGLVMHDSGLDPHRSRMLAAGLVGASQVNARYWLEAKRPVDKQTAIDTTVTLLWGGLSHVPLQG
;
A
#
# COMPACT_ATOMS: atom_id res chain seq x y z
N MET A 1 62.76 2.87 32.54
CA MET A 1 61.96 1.99 31.63
C MET A 1 60.51 2.07 32.10
N SER A 2 59.72 2.93 31.45
CA SER A 2 58.34 3.19 31.81
C SER A 2 57.49 2.88 30.60
N THR A 3 56.71 1.82 30.66
CA THR A 3 55.82 1.38 29.59
C THR A 3 54.48 2.08 29.76
N ALA A 4 54.18 3.01 28.83
CA ALA A 4 52.86 3.63 28.71
C ALA A 4 51.90 2.69 28.06
N THR A 5 50.86 2.28 28.79
CA THR A 5 49.74 1.51 28.26
C THR A 5 48.76 2.41 27.58
N ASN A 6 48.66 2.29 26.28
CA ASN A 6 47.74 3.05 25.46
C ASN A 6 46.39 2.31 25.44
N SER A 7 45.37 2.88 26.03
CA SER A 7 43.99 2.40 25.99
C SER A 7 43.26 2.99 24.79
N PRO A 8 42.67 2.23 23.89
CA PRO A 8 41.83 2.79 22.83
C PRO A 8 40.40 2.96 23.36
N ALA A 9 40.07 4.18 23.76
CA ALA A 9 38.70 4.61 23.93
C ALA A 9 38.07 4.84 22.53
N ASN A 10 37.53 3.77 21.97
CA ASN A 10 36.60 3.89 20.83
C ASN A 10 35.20 3.58 21.32
N ALA A 11 34.61 4.54 22.04
CA ALA A 11 33.18 4.54 22.34
C ALA A 11 32.44 4.85 21.03
N GLY A 12 31.71 3.84 20.49
CA GLY A 12 30.93 3.93 19.28
C GLY A 12 30.05 5.17 19.26
N ARG A 13 30.36 6.12 18.38
CA ARG A 13 29.42 7.16 17.97
C ARG A 13 28.27 6.45 17.29
N SER A 14 27.16 6.25 18.01
CA SER A 14 25.86 5.98 17.42
C SER A 14 25.60 7.08 16.38
N THR A 15 25.75 6.75 15.12
CA THR A 15 25.51 7.68 14.00
C THR A 15 24.03 8.04 14.05
N ARG A 16 23.75 9.28 14.46
CA ARG A 16 22.39 9.81 14.53
C ARG A 16 21.79 9.74 13.13
N LEU A 17 20.77 8.88 12.95
CA LEU A 17 20.08 8.72 11.68
C LEU A 17 19.58 10.08 11.17
N PRO A 18 19.68 10.36 9.85
CA PRO A 18 19.02 11.52 9.24
C PRO A 18 17.54 11.55 9.59
N ARG A 19 16.95 12.75 9.64
CA ARG A 19 15.52 12.92 10.02
C ARG A 19 14.58 12.10 9.13
N SER A 20 14.83 12.01 7.83
CA SER A 20 14.06 11.22 6.87
C SER A 20 14.15 9.71 7.17
N ALA A 21 15.37 9.19 7.39
CA ALA A 21 15.56 7.78 7.73
C ALA A 21 14.93 7.43 9.07
N ARG A 22 14.99 8.32 10.06
CA ARG A 22 14.29 8.15 11.33
C ARG A 22 12.77 8.11 11.14
N ARG A 23 12.24 8.99 10.29
CA ARG A 23 10.81 8.99 9.99
C ARG A 23 10.34 7.66 9.36
N LEU A 24 11.09 7.11 8.40
CA LEU A 24 10.78 5.80 7.81
C LEU A 24 10.79 4.69 8.86
N GLN A 25 11.83 4.62 9.69
CA GLN A 25 11.90 3.65 10.79
C GLN A 25 10.67 3.73 11.72
N LEU A 26 10.19 4.93 12.03
CA LEU A 26 9.02 5.12 12.86
C LEU A 26 7.73 4.67 12.16
N LEU A 27 7.61 4.90 10.85
CA LEU A 27 6.47 4.43 10.07
C LEU A 27 6.42 2.91 9.97
N GLU A 28 7.56 2.25 9.75
CA GLU A 28 7.65 0.79 9.72
C GLU A 28 7.21 0.18 11.06
N ALA A 29 7.81 0.64 12.16
CA ALA A 29 7.46 0.17 13.50
C ALA A 29 5.98 0.44 13.85
N ALA A 30 5.46 1.60 13.47
CA ALA A 30 4.05 1.92 13.69
C ALA A 30 3.12 1.05 12.85
N SER A 31 3.47 0.77 11.60
CA SER A 31 2.71 -0.11 10.72
C SER A 31 2.54 -1.50 11.34
N GLU A 32 3.62 -2.10 11.84
CA GLU A 32 3.58 -3.41 12.48
C GLU A 32 2.65 -3.43 13.71
N ILE A 33 2.77 -2.44 14.59
CA ILE A 33 1.95 -2.35 15.81
C ILE A 33 0.48 -2.07 15.48
N PHE A 34 0.19 -1.18 14.51
CA PHE A 34 -1.19 -0.93 14.09
C PHE A 34 -1.84 -2.16 13.44
N VAL A 35 -1.09 -2.94 12.69
CA VAL A 35 -1.57 -4.19 12.10
C VAL A 35 -1.83 -5.25 13.17
N GLU A 36 -0.96 -5.36 14.17
CA GLU A 36 -1.10 -6.36 15.24
C GLU A 36 -2.24 -6.03 16.21
N ARG A 37 -2.34 -4.75 16.62
CA ARG A 37 -3.23 -4.31 17.71
C ARG A 37 -4.50 -3.61 17.26
N GLY A 38 -4.55 -3.16 16.00
CA GLY A 38 -5.55 -2.20 15.52
C GLY A 38 -5.26 -0.76 15.98
N TYR A 39 -5.92 0.20 15.33
CA TYR A 39 -5.74 1.63 15.67
C TYR A 39 -6.06 1.94 17.13
N HIS A 40 -7.20 1.45 17.62
CA HIS A 40 -7.68 1.81 18.96
C HIS A 40 -6.76 1.31 20.08
N SER A 41 -6.28 0.07 20.00
CA SER A 41 -5.50 -0.58 21.05
C SER A 41 -4.00 -0.25 20.98
N ALA A 42 -3.46 0.15 19.83
CA ALA A 42 -2.06 0.52 19.69
C ALA A 42 -1.70 1.74 20.54
N GLY A 43 -0.61 1.63 21.32
CA GLY A 43 -0.09 2.67 22.19
C GLY A 43 1.12 3.39 21.58
N MET A 44 1.21 4.73 21.69
CA MET A 44 2.38 5.50 21.27
C MET A 44 3.67 5.06 22.00
N ASP A 45 3.55 4.63 23.25
CA ASP A 45 4.68 4.16 24.04
C ASP A 45 5.21 2.82 23.51
N GLU A 46 4.31 1.91 23.15
CA GLU A 46 4.63 0.62 22.55
C GLU A 46 5.33 0.81 21.20
N ILE A 47 4.81 1.72 20.36
CA ILE A 47 5.43 2.06 19.08
C ILE A 47 6.84 2.65 19.28
N ALA A 48 7.04 3.54 20.25
CA ALA A 48 8.35 4.10 20.53
C ALA A 48 9.36 3.03 20.97
N ILE A 49 8.93 2.11 21.84
CA ILE A 49 9.75 0.96 22.28
C ILE A 49 10.10 0.06 21.10
N HIS A 50 9.10 -0.29 20.28
CA HIS A 50 9.28 -1.14 19.10
C HIS A 50 10.24 -0.51 18.08
N ALA A 51 10.14 0.79 17.87
CA ALA A 51 11.04 1.57 17.01
C ALA A 51 12.44 1.80 17.62
N GLY A 52 12.69 1.41 18.87
CA GLY A 52 13.97 1.65 19.57
C GLY A 52 14.27 3.12 19.80
N VAL A 53 13.25 3.96 20.02
CA VAL A 53 13.41 5.40 20.29
C VAL A 53 12.73 5.79 21.61
N SER A 54 13.10 6.99 22.11
CA SER A 54 12.37 7.56 23.25
C SER A 54 11.02 8.17 22.80
N LYS A 55 10.04 8.17 23.70
CA LYS A 55 8.72 8.78 23.49
C LYS A 55 8.79 10.23 22.97
N PRO A 56 9.65 11.13 23.53
CA PRO A 56 9.81 12.48 22.97
C PRO A 56 10.27 12.52 21.51
N VAL A 57 11.12 11.57 21.10
CA VAL A 57 11.56 11.48 19.70
C VAL A 57 10.40 11.13 18.78
N LEU A 58 9.55 10.17 19.17
CA LEU A 58 8.36 9.84 18.39
C LEU A 58 7.43 11.06 18.25
N TYR A 59 7.15 11.76 19.36
CA TYR A 59 6.27 12.95 19.34
C TYR A 59 6.85 14.14 18.59
N GLN A 60 8.19 14.25 18.44
CA GLN A 60 8.82 15.25 17.56
C GLN A 60 8.55 15.02 16.08
N HIS A 61 8.30 13.76 15.68
CA HIS A 61 7.97 13.38 14.30
C HIS A 61 6.47 13.34 14.04
N PHE A 62 5.69 12.91 15.03
CA PHE A 62 4.25 12.71 14.92
C PHE A 62 3.57 13.20 16.21
N PRO A 63 2.94 14.40 16.17
CA PRO A 63 2.36 15.02 17.36
C PRO A 63 1.25 14.22 18.05
N SER A 64 0.54 13.37 17.29
CA SER A 64 -0.53 12.51 17.80
C SER A 64 -0.48 11.11 17.20
N LYS A 65 -1.24 10.18 17.81
CA LYS A 65 -1.46 8.84 17.25
C LYS A 65 -2.16 8.89 15.90
N LEU A 66 -3.09 9.83 15.73
CA LEU A 66 -3.79 10.02 14.46
C LEU A 66 -2.83 10.51 13.36
N ASP A 67 -1.95 11.48 13.65
CA ASP A 67 -0.96 11.95 12.67
C ASP A 67 -0.01 10.83 12.25
N LEU A 68 0.41 9.99 13.18
CA LEU A 68 1.24 8.82 12.88
C LEU A 68 0.47 7.81 12.03
N TYR A 69 -0.77 7.51 12.39
CA TYR A 69 -1.60 6.56 11.66
C TYR A 69 -1.88 7.03 10.23
N LEU A 70 -2.27 8.31 10.05
CA LEU A 70 -2.46 8.90 8.73
C LEU A 70 -1.19 8.83 7.88
N ALA A 71 -0.02 9.08 8.47
CA ALA A 71 1.24 8.99 7.74
C ALA A 71 1.60 7.54 7.35
N VAL A 72 1.21 6.55 8.14
CA VAL A 72 1.36 5.12 7.79
C VAL A 72 0.41 4.76 6.66
N VAL A 73 -0.87 5.17 6.73
CA VAL A 73 -1.85 4.96 5.65
C VAL A 73 -1.35 5.62 4.35
N ASP A 74 -0.89 6.88 4.41
CA ASP A 74 -0.34 7.59 3.26
C ASP A 74 0.83 6.82 2.62
N SER A 75 1.75 6.29 3.42
CA SER A 75 2.92 5.55 2.92
C SER A 75 2.52 4.30 2.12
N HIS A 76 1.55 3.53 2.62
CA HIS A 76 1.04 2.35 1.90
C HIS A 76 0.18 2.73 0.68
N ALA A 77 -0.60 3.80 0.79
CA ALA A 77 -1.41 4.34 -0.30
C ALA A 77 -0.53 4.82 -1.47
N GLU A 78 0.51 5.59 -1.17
CA GLU A 78 1.50 6.06 -2.16
C GLU A 78 2.21 4.88 -2.84
N LYS A 79 2.56 3.85 -2.08
CA LYS A 79 3.15 2.62 -2.63
C LYS A 79 2.20 1.96 -3.62
N LEU A 80 0.94 1.72 -3.26
CA LEU A 80 -0.05 1.11 -4.15
C LEU A 80 -0.21 1.90 -5.45
N VAL A 81 -0.40 3.22 -5.36
CA VAL A 81 -0.55 4.09 -6.53
C VAL A 81 0.71 4.06 -7.41
N SER A 82 1.90 4.08 -6.80
CA SER A 82 3.18 3.98 -7.51
C SER A 82 3.34 2.64 -8.22
N ASP A 83 2.99 1.53 -7.55
CA ASP A 83 3.08 0.18 -8.11
C ASP A 83 2.13 0.02 -9.31
N VAL A 84 0.89 0.53 -9.21
CA VAL A 84 -0.07 0.53 -10.32
C VAL A 84 0.44 1.38 -11.49
N ASN A 85 0.91 2.61 -11.24
CA ASN A 85 1.48 3.47 -12.27
C ASN A 85 2.66 2.79 -12.98
N THR A 86 3.59 2.22 -12.22
CA THR A 86 4.75 1.51 -12.77
C THR A 86 4.31 0.33 -13.62
N ALA A 87 3.35 -0.47 -13.15
CA ALA A 87 2.81 -1.62 -13.87
C ALA A 87 2.21 -1.21 -15.22
N LEU A 88 1.45 -0.13 -15.27
CA LEU A 88 0.83 0.38 -16.50
C LEU A 88 1.84 0.84 -17.56
N LEU A 89 3.05 1.22 -17.15
CA LEU A 89 4.12 1.68 -18.04
C LEU A 89 5.04 0.56 -18.56
N THR A 90 4.88 -0.68 -18.09
CA THR A 90 5.75 -1.82 -18.46
C THR A 90 5.56 -2.28 -19.91
N THR A 91 4.45 -1.94 -20.55
CA THR A 91 4.10 -2.38 -21.89
C THR A 91 3.20 -1.37 -22.59
N THR A 92 3.13 -1.45 -23.92
CA THR A 92 2.17 -0.68 -24.75
C THR A 92 0.95 -1.51 -25.16
N ASP A 93 0.94 -2.81 -24.92
CA ASP A 93 -0.20 -3.68 -25.18
C ASP A 93 -1.25 -3.51 -24.08
N ASN A 94 -2.47 -3.08 -24.44
CA ASN A 94 -3.52 -2.74 -23.48
C ASN A 94 -4.00 -3.94 -22.66
N LYS A 95 -4.01 -5.16 -23.22
CA LYS A 95 -4.37 -6.36 -22.48
C LYS A 95 -3.30 -6.69 -21.41
N GLN A 96 -2.02 -6.51 -21.78
CA GLN A 96 -0.92 -6.69 -20.82
C GLN A 96 -0.91 -5.58 -19.76
N ARG A 97 -1.27 -4.33 -20.09
CA ARG A 97 -1.47 -3.25 -19.10
C ARG A 97 -2.55 -3.60 -18.08
N VAL A 98 -3.71 -4.10 -18.55
CA VAL A 98 -4.77 -4.59 -17.64
C VAL A 98 -4.24 -5.70 -16.74
N ARG A 99 -3.51 -6.68 -17.30
CA ARG A 99 -2.89 -7.75 -16.51
C ARG A 99 -1.91 -7.22 -15.47
N ALA A 100 -1.03 -6.30 -15.85
CA ALA A 100 -0.02 -5.73 -14.97
C ALA A 100 -0.66 -4.94 -13.82
N ALA A 101 -1.70 -4.14 -14.10
CA ALA A 101 -2.45 -3.42 -13.08
C ALA A 101 -3.19 -4.36 -12.13
N VAL A 102 -3.90 -5.38 -12.63
CA VAL A 102 -4.53 -6.41 -11.81
C VAL A 102 -3.50 -7.09 -10.91
N LYS A 103 -2.36 -7.50 -11.50
CA LYS A 103 -1.27 -8.12 -10.74
C LYS A 103 -0.76 -7.21 -9.62
N ALA A 104 -0.61 -5.91 -9.85
CA ALA A 104 -0.16 -4.97 -8.83
C ALA A 104 -1.10 -4.93 -7.61
N PHE A 105 -2.44 -5.00 -7.80
CA PHE A 105 -3.40 -5.12 -6.70
C PHE A 105 -3.27 -6.44 -5.95
N PHE A 106 -3.10 -7.57 -6.65
CA PHE A 106 -2.91 -8.87 -6.01
C PHE A 106 -1.58 -8.95 -5.25
N ASP A 107 -0.50 -8.41 -5.82
CA ASP A 107 0.80 -8.37 -5.16
C ASP A 107 0.75 -7.49 -3.90
N PHE A 108 0.15 -6.30 -3.99
CA PHE A 108 -0.02 -5.42 -2.84
C PHE A 108 -0.76 -6.11 -1.68
N ILE A 109 -1.85 -6.81 -1.99
CA ILE A 109 -2.65 -7.50 -0.97
C ILE A 109 -1.93 -8.72 -0.40
N ASP A 110 -1.17 -9.46 -1.21
CA ASP A 110 -0.49 -10.69 -0.83
C ASP A 110 0.84 -10.44 -0.11
N GLU A 111 1.61 -9.47 -0.59
CA GLU A 111 2.98 -9.18 -0.12
C GLU A 111 3.01 -8.09 0.95
N ASP A 112 2.16 -7.06 0.81
CA ASP A 112 2.00 -5.98 1.79
C ASP A 112 0.75 -6.20 2.65
N ASN A 113 0.74 -7.28 3.45
CA ASN A 113 -0.35 -7.57 4.37
C ASN A 113 -0.63 -6.40 5.35
N SER A 114 0.38 -5.61 5.67
CA SER A 114 0.26 -4.41 6.50
C SER A 114 -0.53 -3.32 5.79
N GLY A 115 -0.15 -3.00 4.54
CA GLY A 115 -0.86 -2.02 3.72
C GLY A 115 -2.31 -2.41 3.47
N TYR A 116 -2.56 -3.69 3.14
CA TYR A 116 -3.92 -4.19 2.97
C TYR A 116 -4.77 -4.00 4.22
N ARG A 117 -4.29 -4.41 5.40
CA ARG A 117 -5.04 -4.32 6.65
C ARG A 117 -5.32 -2.88 7.05
N LEU A 118 -4.38 -1.98 6.83
CA LEU A 118 -4.52 -0.56 7.17
C LEU A 118 -5.44 0.20 6.21
N ILE A 119 -5.43 -0.15 4.92
CA ILE A 119 -6.23 0.54 3.91
C ILE A 119 -7.64 -0.08 3.77
N PHE A 120 -7.76 -1.41 3.76
CA PHE A 120 -9.01 -2.08 3.43
C PHE A 120 -9.73 -2.75 4.60
N SER A 121 -9.06 -2.91 5.74
CA SER A 121 -9.62 -3.58 6.94
C SER A 121 -9.41 -2.76 8.21
N SER A 122 -9.22 -1.43 8.08
CA SER A 122 -8.99 -0.52 9.20
C SER A 122 -10.19 -0.47 10.14
N ASP A 123 -9.91 -0.51 11.44
CA ASP A 123 -10.87 -0.22 12.51
C ASP A 123 -10.95 1.30 12.85
N ALA A 124 -10.11 2.11 12.20
CA ALA A 124 -10.09 3.56 12.38
C ALA A 124 -11.20 4.21 11.56
N MET A 125 -12.33 4.54 12.21
CA MET A 125 -13.49 5.21 11.60
C MET A 125 -13.34 6.72 11.53
N ASP A 126 -12.13 7.26 11.68
CA ASP A 126 -11.90 8.70 11.58
C ASP A 126 -12.12 9.18 10.13
N PRO A 127 -12.90 10.28 9.90
CA PRO A 127 -13.12 10.80 8.56
C PRO A 127 -11.86 11.18 7.80
N ALA A 128 -10.76 11.53 8.50
CA ALA A 128 -9.48 11.81 7.85
C ALA A 128 -8.86 10.53 7.27
N VAL A 129 -8.97 9.40 7.96
CA VAL A 129 -8.50 8.08 7.47
C VAL A 129 -9.30 7.66 6.25
N ILE A 130 -10.63 7.76 6.31
CA ILE A 130 -11.52 7.41 5.18
C ILE A 130 -11.15 8.21 3.94
N ARG A 131 -10.98 9.53 4.06
CA ARG A 131 -10.57 10.39 2.94
C ARG A 131 -9.20 10.01 2.35
N ARG A 132 -8.25 9.53 3.17
CA ARG A 132 -6.94 9.09 2.65
C ARG A 132 -7.06 7.82 1.81
N ILE A 133 -7.89 6.88 2.26
CA ILE A 133 -8.16 5.63 1.54
C ILE A 133 -8.89 5.91 0.22
N GLU A 134 -9.90 6.80 0.25
CA GLU A 134 -10.60 7.26 -0.96
C GLU A 134 -9.62 7.92 -1.95
N SER A 135 -8.74 8.80 -1.46
CA SER A 135 -7.72 9.45 -2.29
C SER A 135 -6.73 8.46 -2.93
N ALA A 136 -6.38 7.37 -2.24
CA ALA A 136 -5.54 6.31 -2.82
C ALA A 136 -6.26 5.60 -3.98
N THR A 137 -7.54 5.27 -3.81
CA THR A 137 -8.37 4.67 -4.86
C THR A 137 -8.49 5.61 -6.06
N GLU A 138 -8.76 6.90 -5.81
CA GLU A 138 -8.81 7.92 -6.87
C GLU A 138 -7.47 8.05 -7.60
N GLY A 139 -6.33 8.00 -6.91
CA GLY A 139 -5.01 8.00 -7.54
C GLY A 139 -4.79 6.84 -8.50
N CYS A 140 -5.26 5.63 -8.15
CA CYS A 140 -5.23 4.49 -9.06
C CYS A 140 -6.19 4.69 -10.26
N VAL A 141 -7.38 5.25 -10.02
CA VAL A 141 -8.33 5.58 -11.09
C VAL A 141 -7.75 6.62 -12.04
N ASP A 142 -7.07 7.65 -11.55
CA ASP A 142 -6.42 8.68 -12.37
C ASP A 142 -5.34 8.09 -13.28
N ALA A 143 -4.53 7.16 -12.75
CA ALA A 143 -3.51 6.48 -13.53
C ALA A 143 -4.11 5.68 -14.71
N VAL A 144 -5.16 4.92 -14.46
CA VAL A 144 -5.87 4.14 -15.50
C VAL A 144 -6.63 5.05 -16.45
N TYR A 145 -7.28 6.10 -15.94
CA TYR A 145 -8.06 7.07 -16.72
C TYR A 145 -7.21 7.74 -17.82
N GLY A 146 -6.00 8.16 -17.48
CA GLY A 146 -5.10 8.79 -18.47
C GLY A 146 -4.84 7.90 -19.68
N LEU A 147 -4.65 6.59 -19.47
CA LEU A 147 -4.43 5.62 -20.54
C LEU A 147 -5.72 5.32 -21.31
N VAL A 148 -6.84 5.09 -20.62
CA VAL A 148 -8.14 4.84 -21.26
C VAL A 148 -8.53 6.03 -22.15
N MET A 149 -8.37 7.24 -21.66
CA MET A 149 -8.65 8.47 -22.40
C MET A 149 -7.80 8.59 -23.67
N HIS A 150 -6.49 8.29 -23.57
CA HIS A 150 -5.57 8.36 -24.69
C HIS A 150 -5.86 7.29 -25.76
N ASP A 151 -6.13 6.04 -25.34
CA ASP A 151 -6.12 4.89 -26.23
C ASP A 151 -7.52 4.54 -26.80
N SER A 152 -8.62 4.96 -26.13
CA SER A 152 -9.96 4.54 -26.52
C SER A 152 -10.72 5.52 -27.44
N GLY A 153 -10.34 6.80 -27.44
CA GLY A 153 -11.10 7.85 -28.10
C GLY A 153 -12.48 8.15 -27.49
N LEU A 154 -12.76 7.61 -26.28
CA LEU A 154 -13.99 7.88 -25.54
C LEU A 154 -13.98 9.28 -24.95
N ASP A 155 -15.18 9.82 -24.66
CA ASP A 155 -15.30 11.07 -23.91
C ASP A 155 -14.78 10.92 -22.46
N PRO A 156 -14.47 12.04 -21.77
CA PRO A 156 -13.88 12.00 -20.42
C PRO A 156 -14.72 11.24 -19.39
N HIS A 157 -16.07 11.36 -19.45
CA HIS A 157 -16.93 10.72 -18.46
C HIS A 157 -16.94 9.20 -18.63
N ARG A 158 -17.05 8.72 -19.87
CA ARG A 158 -17.01 7.28 -20.16
C ARG A 158 -15.64 6.69 -19.85
N SER A 159 -14.56 7.39 -20.19
CA SER A 159 -13.19 6.97 -19.83
C SER A 159 -13.00 6.85 -18.32
N ARG A 160 -13.55 7.81 -17.53
CA ARG A 160 -13.50 7.78 -16.06
C ARG A 160 -14.31 6.60 -15.48
N MET A 161 -15.50 6.35 -16.03
CA MET A 161 -16.32 5.21 -15.61
C MET A 161 -15.63 3.87 -15.85
N LEU A 162 -14.97 3.69 -17.02
CA LEU A 162 -14.20 2.49 -17.30
C LEU A 162 -13.02 2.34 -16.35
N ALA A 163 -12.25 3.41 -16.11
CA ALA A 163 -11.13 3.39 -15.18
C ALA A 163 -11.57 3.00 -13.77
N ALA A 164 -12.65 3.61 -13.27
CA ALA A 164 -13.21 3.28 -11.96
C ALA A 164 -13.68 1.82 -11.88
N GLY A 165 -14.31 1.31 -12.94
CA GLY A 165 -14.73 -0.10 -13.03
C GLY A 165 -13.56 -1.07 -13.02
N LEU A 166 -12.49 -0.78 -13.77
CA LEU A 166 -11.27 -1.60 -13.84
C LEU A 166 -10.56 -1.65 -12.47
N VAL A 167 -10.38 -0.49 -11.83
CA VAL A 167 -9.75 -0.38 -10.51
C VAL A 167 -10.61 -1.06 -9.46
N GLY A 168 -11.90 -0.75 -9.39
CA GLY A 168 -12.83 -1.30 -8.40
C GLY A 168 -12.92 -2.82 -8.46
N ALA A 169 -13.06 -3.40 -9.66
CA ALA A 169 -13.10 -4.84 -9.81
C ALA A 169 -11.77 -5.51 -9.44
N SER A 170 -10.63 -4.90 -9.78
CA SER A 170 -9.30 -5.40 -9.38
C SER A 170 -9.16 -5.44 -7.87
N GLN A 171 -9.53 -4.36 -7.17
CA GLN A 171 -9.49 -4.26 -5.71
C GLN A 171 -10.42 -5.28 -5.04
N VAL A 172 -11.67 -5.37 -5.50
CA VAL A 172 -12.69 -6.27 -4.91
C VAL A 172 -12.28 -7.73 -5.09
N ASN A 173 -11.80 -8.12 -6.28
CA ASN A 173 -11.40 -9.50 -6.55
C ASN A 173 -10.14 -9.89 -5.76
N ALA A 174 -9.16 -9.02 -5.69
CA ALA A 174 -7.94 -9.28 -4.91
C ALA A 174 -8.25 -9.40 -3.41
N ARG A 175 -9.11 -8.52 -2.88
CA ARG A 175 -9.58 -8.59 -1.49
C ARG A 175 -10.34 -9.88 -1.22
N TYR A 176 -11.32 -10.24 -2.06
CA TYR A 176 -12.07 -11.49 -1.92
C TYR A 176 -11.14 -12.70 -1.90
N TRP A 177 -10.16 -12.75 -2.81
CA TRP A 177 -9.20 -13.84 -2.89
C TRP A 177 -8.42 -14.03 -1.58
N LEU A 178 -7.98 -12.95 -0.94
CA LEU A 178 -7.28 -13.02 0.35
C LEU A 178 -8.23 -13.43 1.48
N GLU A 179 -9.41 -12.78 1.60
CA GLU A 179 -10.41 -13.03 2.66
C GLU A 179 -10.96 -14.46 2.60
N ALA A 180 -11.13 -15.00 1.39
CA ALA A 180 -11.51 -16.40 1.16
C ALA A 180 -10.35 -17.39 1.37
N LYS A 181 -9.21 -16.94 1.96
CA LYS A 181 -8.04 -17.79 2.27
C LYS A 181 -7.38 -18.40 1.04
N ARG A 182 -7.29 -17.62 -0.05
CA ARG A 182 -6.63 -18.02 -1.30
C ARG A 182 -7.20 -19.33 -1.88
N PRO A 183 -8.50 -19.36 -2.28
CA PRO A 183 -9.19 -20.59 -2.71
C PRO A 183 -8.62 -21.18 -4.00
N VAL A 184 -7.90 -20.36 -4.78
CA VAL A 184 -7.12 -20.75 -5.96
C VAL A 184 -5.74 -20.09 -5.87
N ASP A 185 -4.75 -20.55 -6.63
CA ASP A 185 -3.46 -19.89 -6.69
C ASP A 185 -3.56 -18.46 -7.24
N LYS A 186 -2.58 -17.61 -6.91
CA LYS A 186 -2.58 -16.18 -7.25
C LYS A 186 -2.67 -15.95 -8.77
N GLN A 187 -1.97 -16.77 -9.56
CA GLN A 187 -1.97 -16.63 -11.02
C GLN A 187 -3.35 -16.92 -11.60
N THR A 188 -4.01 -17.97 -11.16
CA THR A 188 -5.40 -18.31 -11.54
C THR A 188 -6.36 -17.18 -11.17
N ALA A 189 -6.22 -16.58 -9.99
CA ALA A 189 -7.07 -15.46 -9.56
C ALA A 189 -6.85 -14.21 -10.43
N ILE A 190 -5.59 -13.89 -10.77
CA ILE A 190 -5.24 -12.82 -11.71
C ILE A 190 -5.84 -13.09 -13.09
N ASP A 191 -5.65 -14.28 -13.65
CA ASP A 191 -6.14 -14.66 -14.97
C ASP A 191 -7.67 -14.58 -15.06
N THR A 192 -8.37 -15.01 -14.03
CA THR A 192 -9.82 -14.91 -13.91
C THR A 192 -10.28 -13.46 -13.92
N THR A 193 -9.61 -12.61 -13.13
CA THR A 193 -9.91 -11.17 -13.07
C THR A 193 -9.64 -10.49 -14.42
N VAL A 194 -8.51 -10.78 -15.05
CA VAL A 194 -8.15 -10.24 -16.37
C VAL A 194 -9.15 -10.70 -17.44
N THR A 195 -9.58 -11.94 -17.41
CA THR A 195 -10.59 -12.46 -18.36
C THR A 195 -11.90 -11.69 -18.23
N LEU A 196 -12.35 -11.43 -17.02
CA LEU A 196 -13.55 -10.63 -16.76
C LEU A 196 -13.36 -9.18 -17.28
N LEU A 197 -12.25 -8.53 -16.93
CA LEU A 197 -12.04 -7.12 -17.24
C LEU A 197 -11.78 -6.86 -18.73
N TRP A 198 -11.04 -7.74 -19.39
CA TRP A 198 -10.72 -7.59 -20.81
C TRP A 198 -11.83 -8.05 -21.73
N GLY A 199 -12.51 -9.15 -21.38
CA GLY A 199 -13.52 -9.79 -22.24
C GLY A 199 -14.96 -9.55 -21.81
N GLY A 200 -15.19 -9.08 -20.61
CA GLY A 200 -16.52 -9.05 -20.00
C GLY A 200 -17.10 -10.45 -19.78
N LEU A 201 -18.37 -10.52 -19.37
CA LEU A 201 -19.05 -11.79 -19.10
C LEU A 201 -19.23 -12.69 -20.33
N SER A 202 -19.25 -12.11 -21.52
CA SER A 202 -19.36 -12.86 -22.79
C SER A 202 -18.16 -13.78 -23.08
N HIS A 203 -17.04 -13.56 -22.38
CA HIS A 203 -15.81 -14.36 -22.52
C HIS A 203 -15.59 -15.31 -21.34
N VAL A 204 -16.51 -15.36 -20.38
CA VAL A 204 -16.47 -16.33 -19.28
C VAL A 204 -17.14 -17.60 -19.74
N PRO A 205 -16.47 -18.79 -19.68
CA PRO A 205 -17.10 -20.07 -20.06
C PRO A 205 -18.34 -20.31 -19.19
N LEU A 206 -19.50 -20.36 -19.81
CA LEU A 206 -20.73 -20.79 -19.16
C LEU A 206 -20.88 -22.31 -19.43
N GLN A 207 -20.93 -23.07 -18.36
CA GLN A 207 -21.34 -24.49 -18.48
C GLN A 207 -22.85 -24.50 -18.68
N GLY A 208 -23.30 -24.98 -19.87
CA GLY A 208 -24.70 -25.20 -20.16
C GLY A 208 -25.27 -26.40 -19.40
#